data_f065e2effe2d1717945ca2b126784d11
#
_entry.id   f065e2effe2d1717945ca2b126784d11
#
_cell.length_a   1.000
_cell.length_b   1.000
_cell.length_c   1.000
_cell.angle_alpha   90.00
_cell.angle_beta   90.00
_cell.angle_gamma   90.00
#
_symmetry.space_group_name_H-M   'P 1'
#
loop_
_entity.id
_entity.type
_entity.pdbx_description
1 polymer ?
#
loop_
_entity_poly.entity_id
_entity_poly.type
_entity_poly.pdbx_seq_one_letter_code
_entity_poly.pdbx_strand_id
1 'polypeptide(L)'
;ACSVTGSSENVSETQADQTEQTDIESTLDISNNDEITWSYDSQSDSWTMSVTSAVANPELPDYQGVSVNVPGTYVKGIDTDGDGTEDVTGKSYTEEVNGQLVIDKTAEITNANGQTYTASTAPVIINTGAAGYSAQENQKASSDNAAYGYINVACGNRGKQSTATDENGDEYYTGDAPLCLVDQKNAIRFVKYNIVIGNLPGNTKYFVSTGGSGGGAHAAMVAATSDNSDYFPYEAEAGAVGIYQNEDGTYTETIAAGDTEISDGVWGCVAYSAITSLQEADMAMAFEYYLDTDYEFNTDFQKKMAEYLSQEYMDYINEQNLSVSESAVDIDINEDGDKEDVVDLTIEYDTEKYADTNGYGGTYLTLYLKEFQKNLEWYLENLDYADGWTWFDSDGNAL
;
A
#
# COMPACT_ATOMS: atom_id res chain seq x y z
N ALA A 1 -41.15 -2.82 -49.04
CA ALA A 1 -40.19 -1.78 -48.77
C ALA A 1 -39.82 -1.84 -47.29
N CYS A 2 -38.74 -2.51 -46.94
CA CYS A 2 -38.10 -2.45 -45.63
C CYS A 2 -36.96 -1.46 -45.76
N SER A 3 -37.03 -0.34 -45.06
CA SER A 3 -35.88 0.54 -44.85
C SER A 3 -35.09 0.05 -43.66
N VAL A 4 -33.89 -0.35 -43.89
CA VAL A 4 -32.86 -0.59 -42.86
C VAL A 4 -32.34 0.79 -42.47
N THR A 5 -32.69 1.26 -41.28
CA THR A 5 -31.96 2.30 -40.57
C THR A 5 -31.32 1.65 -39.37
N GLY A 6 -30.07 1.33 -39.48
CA GLY A 6 -29.25 0.84 -38.39
C GLY A 6 -27.79 1.09 -38.69
N SER A 7 -27.06 1.65 -37.75
CA SER A 7 -25.60 1.66 -37.69
C SER A 7 -24.84 2.97 -37.91
N SER A 8 -25.35 4.11 -37.51
CA SER A 8 -24.51 5.30 -37.41
C SER A 8 -24.24 5.77 -35.96
N GLU A 9 -24.95 5.20 -34.97
CA GLU A 9 -24.77 5.60 -33.57
C GLU A 9 -23.66 4.79 -32.86
N ASN A 10 -23.51 3.49 -33.15
CA ASN A 10 -22.51 2.65 -32.50
C ASN A 10 -21.04 2.96 -32.87
N VAL A 11 -20.81 3.50 -34.05
CA VAL A 11 -19.45 3.84 -34.53
C VAL A 11 -18.95 5.14 -33.89
N SER A 12 -19.85 6.05 -33.46
CA SER A 12 -19.43 7.34 -32.89
C SER A 12 -19.07 7.26 -31.41
N GLU A 13 -19.69 6.37 -30.62
CA GLU A 13 -19.41 6.22 -29.19
C GLU A 13 -18.13 5.43 -28.95
N THR A 14 -17.93 4.27 -29.59
CA THR A 14 -16.65 3.53 -29.50
C THR A 14 -15.47 4.37 -29.95
N GLN A 15 -15.66 5.25 -30.92
CA GLN A 15 -14.62 6.14 -31.40
C GLN A 15 -14.36 7.30 -30.43
N ALA A 16 -15.37 7.75 -29.66
CA ALA A 16 -15.22 8.76 -28.62
C ALA A 16 -14.43 8.21 -27.43
N ASP A 17 -14.76 7.01 -26.95
CA ASP A 17 -14.05 6.34 -25.83
C ASP A 17 -12.60 6.06 -26.17
N GLN A 18 -12.30 5.59 -27.37
CA GLN A 18 -10.92 5.41 -27.83
C GLN A 18 -10.16 6.75 -27.96
N THR A 19 -10.85 7.83 -28.33
CA THR A 19 -10.24 9.15 -28.42
C THR A 19 -9.89 9.68 -27.03
N GLU A 20 -10.78 9.51 -26.05
CA GLU A 20 -10.53 9.88 -24.66
C GLU A 20 -9.33 9.09 -24.09
N GLN A 21 -9.27 7.77 -24.30
CA GLN A 21 -8.13 6.95 -23.88
C GLN A 21 -6.83 7.39 -24.55
N THR A 22 -6.85 7.75 -25.84
CA THR A 22 -5.69 8.28 -26.57
C THR A 22 -5.19 9.60 -25.95
N ASP A 23 -6.11 10.48 -25.54
CA ASP A 23 -5.75 11.74 -24.87
C ASP A 23 -5.16 11.49 -23.47
N ILE A 24 -5.69 10.52 -22.71
CA ILE A 24 -5.14 10.09 -21.42
C ILE A 24 -3.72 9.54 -21.61
N GLU A 25 -3.51 8.66 -22.58
CA GLU A 25 -2.20 8.12 -22.91
C GLU A 25 -1.19 9.22 -23.26
N SER A 26 -1.59 10.19 -24.08
CA SER A 26 -0.75 11.34 -24.41
C SER A 26 -0.39 12.18 -23.18
N THR A 27 -1.36 12.39 -22.29
CA THR A 27 -1.15 13.18 -21.05
C THR A 27 -0.21 12.48 -20.07
N LEU A 28 -0.31 11.14 -19.96
CA LEU A 28 0.46 10.35 -19.00
C LEU A 28 1.75 9.75 -19.58
N ASP A 29 2.03 9.98 -20.84
CA ASP A 29 3.33 9.73 -21.48
C ASP A 29 4.34 10.77 -20.97
N ILE A 30 5.29 10.33 -20.13
CA ILE A 30 6.26 11.25 -19.53
C ILE A 30 7.15 11.94 -20.56
N SER A 31 7.30 11.41 -21.76
CA SER A 31 8.05 12.05 -22.84
C SER A 31 7.36 13.31 -23.39
N ASN A 32 6.06 13.46 -23.14
CA ASN A 32 5.27 14.65 -23.51
C ASN A 32 5.23 15.71 -22.39
N ASN A 33 5.78 15.41 -21.22
CA ASN A 33 5.73 16.31 -20.07
C ASN A 33 7.04 17.11 -19.94
N ASP A 34 7.01 18.36 -20.36
CA ASP A 34 8.17 19.27 -20.35
C ASP A 34 8.61 19.67 -18.92
N GLU A 35 7.80 19.38 -17.90
CA GLU A 35 8.12 19.69 -16.49
C GLU A 35 8.91 18.58 -15.80
N ILE A 36 9.04 17.40 -16.41
CA ILE A 36 9.77 16.30 -15.81
C ILE A 36 11.27 16.59 -15.79
N THR A 37 11.82 16.46 -14.59
CA THR A 37 13.25 16.56 -14.36
C THR A 37 13.79 15.27 -13.73
N TRP A 38 15.01 14.95 -14.06
CA TRP A 38 15.77 13.84 -13.51
C TRP A 38 16.89 14.35 -12.62
N SER A 39 16.98 13.86 -11.40
CA SER A 39 18.10 14.12 -10.50
C SER A 39 18.98 12.88 -10.37
N TYR A 40 20.31 13.10 -10.47
CA TYR A 40 21.30 12.03 -10.32
C TYR A 40 21.91 12.05 -8.92
N ASP A 41 21.97 10.89 -8.29
CA ASP A 41 22.68 10.64 -7.04
C ASP A 41 23.92 9.78 -7.32
N SER A 42 25.11 10.37 -7.14
CA SER A 42 26.38 9.68 -7.37
C SER A 42 26.71 8.62 -6.32
N GLN A 43 26.14 8.69 -5.13
CA GLN A 43 26.38 7.72 -4.07
C GLN A 43 25.67 6.39 -4.36
N SER A 44 24.45 6.45 -4.84
CA SER A 44 23.67 5.28 -5.23
C SER A 44 23.78 4.92 -6.71
N ASP A 45 24.43 5.75 -7.50
CA ASP A 45 24.44 5.66 -8.97
C ASP A 45 23.03 5.43 -9.51
N SER A 46 22.16 6.40 -9.29
CA SER A 46 20.76 6.30 -9.67
C SER A 46 20.16 7.63 -10.10
N TRP A 47 19.12 7.55 -10.92
CA TRP A 47 18.33 8.67 -11.38
C TRP A 47 16.93 8.63 -10.79
N THR A 48 16.42 9.77 -10.37
CA THR A 48 15.06 9.87 -9.81
C THR A 48 14.26 10.98 -10.49
N MET A 49 13.00 10.67 -10.82
CA MET A 49 12.04 11.65 -11.29
C MET A 49 10.75 11.58 -10.47
N SER A 50 9.95 12.62 -10.55
CA SER A 50 8.62 12.67 -9.93
C SER A 50 7.61 13.34 -10.86
N VAL A 51 6.37 12.86 -10.83
CA VAL A 51 5.23 13.48 -11.48
C VAL A 51 4.17 13.82 -10.44
N THR A 52 3.47 14.93 -10.64
CA THR A 52 2.45 15.40 -9.70
C THR A 52 1.15 14.61 -9.79
N SER A 53 0.91 13.87 -10.89
CA SER A 53 -0.27 13.00 -11.02
C SER A 53 0.02 11.80 -11.91
N ALA A 54 -0.43 10.64 -11.47
CA ALA A 54 -0.44 9.39 -12.22
C ALA A 54 -1.75 9.17 -13.01
N VAL A 55 -2.67 10.11 -12.95
CA VAL A 55 -3.98 10.07 -13.62
C VAL A 55 -4.26 11.40 -14.32
N ALA A 56 -5.15 11.37 -15.31
CA ALA A 56 -5.51 12.57 -16.06
C ALA A 56 -6.45 13.51 -15.28
N ASN A 57 -7.26 12.99 -14.37
CA ASN A 57 -8.27 13.72 -13.61
C ASN A 57 -8.06 13.62 -12.09
N PRO A 58 -6.93 14.09 -11.53
CA PRO A 58 -6.69 14.00 -10.10
C PRO A 58 -7.61 14.95 -9.32
N GLU A 59 -8.20 14.46 -8.23
CA GLU A 59 -8.92 15.31 -7.27
C GLU A 59 -7.99 16.00 -6.28
N LEU A 60 -6.94 15.30 -5.85
CA LEU A 60 -5.89 15.81 -4.96
C LEU A 60 -4.50 15.50 -5.55
N PRO A 61 -3.97 16.31 -6.46
CA PRO A 61 -2.70 16.04 -7.15
C PRO A 61 -1.53 15.77 -6.21
N ASP A 62 -1.46 16.45 -5.07
CA ASP A 62 -0.38 16.28 -4.08
C ASP A 62 -0.35 14.89 -3.43
N TYR A 63 -1.40 14.09 -3.64
CA TYR A 63 -1.57 12.73 -3.10
C TYR A 63 -1.76 11.67 -4.18
N GLN A 64 -1.70 12.02 -5.46
CA GLN A 64 -1.97 11.09 -6.58
C GLN A 64 -0.82 11.00 -7.57
N GLY A 65 0.38 11.39 -7.16
CA GLY A 65 1.58 11.36 -7.98
C GLY A 65 2.42 10.11 -7.80
N VAL A 66 3.49 10.04 -8.58
CA VAL A 66 4.46 8.93 -8.63
C VAL A 66 5.86 9.47 -8.71
N SER A 67 6.78 8.81 -8.02
CA SER A 67 8.23 9.00 -8.18
C SER A 67 8.89 7.67 -8.52
N VAL A 68 9.87 7.70 -9.42
CA VAL A 68 10.59 6.50 -9.89
C VAL A 68 12.09 6.72 -9.74
N ASN A 69 12.76 5.77 -9.08
CA ASN A 69 14.21 5.69 -9.00
C ASN A 69 14.72 4.56 -9.90
N VAL A 70 15.68 4.88 -10.75
CA VAL A 70 16.24 3.99 -11.76
C VAL A 70 17.73 3.83 -11.53
N PRO A 71 18.28 2.60 -11.44
CA PRO A 71 19.71 2.36 -11.37
C PRO A 71 20.45 2.97 -12.57
N GLY A 72 21.52 3.69 -12.31
CA GLY A 72 22.30 4.40 -13.34
C GLY A 72 22.91 3.47 -14.38
N THR A 73 23.17 2.22 -14.03
CA THR A 73 23.68 1.22 -14.97
C THR A 73 22.75 0.98 -16.16
N TYR A 74 21.43 1.11 -15.98
CA TYR A 74 20.43 0.97 -17.03
C TYR A 74 20.27 2.21 -17.90
N VAL A 75 20.99 3.27 -17.61
CA VAL A 75 20.81 4.59 -18.21
C VAL A 75 22.13 5.09 -18.79
N LYS A 76 22.14 5.38 -20.09
CA LYS A 76 23.28 6.03 -20.74
C LYS A 76 23.40 7.49 -20.34
N GLY A 77 22.27 8.15 -20.09
CA GLY A 77 22.15 9.53 -19.69
C GLY A 77 20.78 10.11 -20.04
N ILE A 78 20.69 11.42 -20.06
CA ILE A 78 19.49 12.18 -20.39
C ILE A 78 19.61 12.82 -21.76
N ASP A 79 18.62 12.59 -22.60
CA ASP A 79 18.39 13.30 -23.85
C ASP A 79 17.61 14.59 -23.54
N THR A 80 18.23 15.73 -23.76
CA THR A 80 17.65 17.05 -23.45
C THR A 80 17.06 17.77 -24.66
N ASP A 81 17.37 17.31 -25.87
CA ASP A 81 16.93 17.95 -27.12
C ASP A 81 16.01 17.07 -28.00
N GLY A 82 15.75 15.84 -27.57
CA GLY A 82 14.81 14.93 -28.24
C GLY A 82 15.37 14.19 -29.45
N ASP A 83 16.69 14.14 -29.61
CA ASP A 83 17.34 13.45 -30.75
C ASP A 83 17.57 11.94 -30.52
N GLY A 84 17.26 11.44 -29.31
CA GLY A 84 17.44 10.05 -28.91
C GLY A 84 18.83 9.71 -28.39
N THR A 85 19.73 10.68 -28.30
CA THR A 85 21.09 10.53 -27.80
C THR A 85 21.24 11.28 -26.48
N GLU A 86 22.02 10.71 -25.56
CA GLU A 86 22.31 11.38 -24.27
C GLU A 86 23.20 12.60 -24.42
N ASP A 87 22.74 13.73 -23.86
CA ASP A 87 23.50 14.98 -23.73
C ASP A 87 24.18 15.11 -22.37
N VAL A 88 23.56 14.54 -21.34
CA VAL A 88 24.00 14.60 -19.96
C VAL A 88 24.16 13.19 -19.41
N THR A 89 25.34 12.92 -18.83
CA THR A 89 25.62 11.66 -18.14
C THR A 89 25.75 11.90 -16.63
N GLY A 90 25.31 10.93 -15.80
CA GLY A 90 25.28 11.08 -14.34
C GLY A 90 26.64 11.32 -13.68
N LYS A 91 27.73 10.81 -14.24
CA LYS A 91 29.07 10.83 -13.59
C LYS A 91 29.62 12.22 -13.23
N SER A 92 29.15 13.27 -13.88
CA SER A 92 29.63 14.65 -13.67
C SER A 92 28.50 15.65 -13.39
N TYR A 93 27.30 15.17 -13.11
CA TYR A 93 26.12 16.00 -12.96
C TYR A 93 25.60 16.00 -11.51
N THR A 94 25.25 17.18 -10.97
CA THR A 94 24.76 17.37 -9.59
C THR A 94 23.44 18.14 -9.49
N GLU A 95 22.84 18.55 -10.61
CA GLU A 95 21.60 19.33 -10.67
C GLU A 95 20.49 18.52 -11.37
N GLU A 96 19.25 19.02 -11.30
CA GLU A 96 18.13 18.44 -12.02
C GLU A 96 18.20 18.71 -13.51
N VAL A 97 17.93 17.70 -14.32
CA VAL A 97 17.98 17.75 -15.78
C VAL A 97 16.60 17.50 -16.35
N ASN A 98 16.12 18.43 -17.15
CA ASN A 98 14.90 18.22 -17.93
C ASN A 98 15.23 17.41 -19.19
N GLY A 99 14.46 16.36 -19.45
CA GLY A 99 14.64 15.51 -20.61
C GLY A 99 14.16 14.07 -20.39
N GLN A 100 14.62 13.17 -21.25
CA GLN A 100 14.22 11.77 -21.26
C GLN A 100 15.38 10.84 -20.99
N LEU A 101 15.11 9.71 -20.31
CA LEU A 101 16.13 8.66 -20.16
C LEU A 101 16.51 8.06 -21.50
N VAL A 102 17.80 7.92 -21.73
CA VAL A 102 18.34 7.05 -22.79
C VAL A 102 18.70 5.72 -22.14
N ILE A 103 17.87 4.69 -22.37
CA ILE A 103 18.01 3.40 -21.71
C ILE A 103 19.11 2.57 -22.36
N ASP A 104 20.02 2.03 -21.55
CA ASP A 104 20.99 1.03 -21.96
C ASP A 104 20.39 -0.37 -21.84
N LYS A 105 19.98 -0.94 -22.98
CA LYS A 105 19.31 -2.24 -23.05
C LYS A 105 20.25 -3.43 -22.84
N THR A 106 21.56 -3.21 -22.85
CA THR A 106 22.57 -4.29 -22.79
C THR A 106 23.29 -4.35 -21.45
N ALA A 107 23.24 -3.29 -20.67
CA ALA A 107 23.89 -3.24 -19.37
C ALA A 107 23.23 -4.17 -18.36
N GLU A 108 24.04 -4.78 -17.50
CA GLU A 108 23.63 -5.73 -16.50
C GLU A 108 24.05 -5.29 -15.11
N ILE A 109 23.21 -5.57 -14.12
CA ILE A 109 23.54 -5.48 -12.70
C ILE A 109 23.49 -6.89 -12.12
N THR A 110 24.61 -7.36 -11.54
CA THR A 110 24.62 -8.55 -10.70
C THR A 110 24.70 -8.11 -9.25
N ASN A 111 23.66 -8.43 -8.48
CA ASN A 111 23.56 -7.98 -7.07
C ASN A 111 24.32 -8.91 -6.11
N ALA A 112 24.36 -8.53 -4.83
CA ALA A 112 25.03 -9.31 -3.78
C ALA A 112 24.46 -10.71 -3.58
N ASN A 113 23.22 -10.97 -4.02
CA ASN A 113 22.59 -12.28 -3.96
C ASN A 113 22.90 -13.14 -5.19
N GLY A 114 23.72 -12.64 -6.13
CA GLY A 114 24.09 -13.36 -7.37
C GLY A 114 23.02 -13.31 -8.46
N GLN A 115 22.01 -12.50 -8.33
CA GLN A 115 20.95 -12.30 -9.33
C GLN A 115 21.40 -11.24 -10.33
N THR A 116 21.16 -11.47 -11.61
CA THR A 116 21.52 -10.56 -12.70
C THR A 116 20.27 -10.03 -13.39
N TYR A 117 20.20 -8.72 -13.55
CA TYR A 117 19.10 -8.01 -14.20
C TYR A 117 19.61 -7.05 -15.27
N THR A 118 18.79 -6.86 -16.30
CA THR A 118 18.93 -5.82 -17.32
C THR A 118 17.82 -4.79 -17.19
N ALA A 119 17.85 -3.73 -17.99
CA ALA A 119 16.79 -2.73 -18.04
C ALA A 119 15.39 -3.33 -18.31
N SER A 120 15.30 -4.42 -19.07
CA SER A 120 14.03 -5.07 -19.41
C SER A 120 13.62 -6.19 -18.47
N THR A 121 14.51 -6.68 -17.63
CA THR A 121 14.24 -7.77 -16.68
C THR A 121 14.15 -7.30 -15.22
N ALA A 122 14.49 -6.06 -14.94
CA ALA A 122 14.53 -5.50 -13.60
C ALA A 122 13.15 -5.56 -12.94
N PRO A 123 13.02 -6.14 -11.73
CA PRO A 123 11.82 -6.07 -10.95
C PRO A 123 11.52 -4.61 -10.54
N VAL A 124 10.23 -4.30 -10.35
CA VAL A 124 9.75 -3.00 -9.90
C VAL A 124 9.15 -3.14 -8.50
N ILE A 125 9.71 -2.41 -7.56
CA ILE A 125 9.22 -2.37 -6.17
C ILE A 125 8.38 -1.12 -6.01
N ILE A 126 7.10 -1.28 -5.69
CA ILE A 126 6.22 -0.16 -5.39
C ILE A 126 5.95 -0.05 -3.90
N ASN A 127 6.34 1.08 -3.32
CA ASN A 127 6.16 1.37 -1.90
C ASN A 127 4.83 2.07 -1.67
N THR A 128 4.02 1.46 -0.80
CA THR A 128 2.74 2.01 -0.36
C THR A 128 2.89 2.61 1.03
N GLY A 129 2.70 3.94 1.13
CA GLY A 129 2.54 4.61 2.42
C GLY A 129 1.06 4.61 2.79
N ALA A 130 0.70 4.61 4.00
CA ALA A 130 -0.65 4.89 4.55
C ALA A 130 -0.64 4.62 6.05
N ALA A 131 0.30 5.19 6.78
CA ALA A 131 0.38 5.01 8.24
C ALA A 131 -0.97 5.34 8.90
N GLY A 132 -1.57 4.37 9.61
CA GLY A 132 -2.90 4.52 10.21
C GLY A 132 -4.02 4.81 9.20
N TYR A 133 -3.87 4.39 7.94
CA TYR A 133 -4.79 4.69 6.82
C TYR A 133 -4.91 6.19 6.52
N SER A 134 -3.94 6.98 6.92
CA SER A 134 -3.84 8.40 6.56
C SER A 134 -3.42 8.57 5.12
N ALA A 135 -3.63 9.77 4.59
CA ALA A 135 -3.09 10.17 3.31
C ALA A 135 -1.56 10.15 3.33
N GLN A 136 -0.97 9.79 2.19
CA GLN A 136 0.46 9.88 1.93
C GLN A 136 0.68 10.91 0.82
N GLU A 137 1.33 12.03 1.16
CA GLU A 137 1.76 12.99 0.15
C GLU A 137 2.74 12.35 -0.85
N ASN A 138 2.79 12.92 -2.05
CA ASN A 138 3.77 12.52 -3.05
C ASN A 138 5.19 12.62 -2.47
N GLN A 139 5.93 11.53 -2.57
CA GLN A 139 7.29 11.41 -2.05
C GLN A 139 8.27 11.03 -3.14
N LYS A 140 9.51 11.45 -2.98
CA LYS A 140 10.60 11.00 -3.82
C LYS A 140 10.90 9.52 -3.55
N ALA A 141 11.03 8.73 -4.63
CA ALA A 141 11.41 7.33 -4.53
C ALA A 141 12.81 7.17 -3.91
N SER A 142 12.94 6.19 -3.01
CA SER A 142 14.23 5.84 -2.39
C SER A 142 15.15 5.18 -3.40
N SER A 143 16.45 5.42 -3.25
CA SER A 143 17.54 4.78 -4.01
C SER A 143 18.04 3.47 -3.38
N ASP A 144 17.47 3.01 -2.27
CA ASP A 144 17.97 1.88 -1.49
C ASP A 144 18.03 0.56 -2.28
N ASN A 145 17.17 0.41 -3.28
CA ASN A 145 17.09 -0.79 -4.11
C ASN A 145 17.94 -0.71 -5.40
N ALA A 146 18.59 0.41 -5.68
CA ALA A 146 19.34 0.62 -6.93
C ALA A 146 20.51 -0.37 -7.08
N ALA A 147 21.24 -0.65 -6.01
CA ALA A 147 22.36 -1.60 -6.02
C ALA A 147 21.92 -3.06 -6.28
N TYR A 148 20.66 -3.40 -6.01
CA TYR A 148 20.09 -4.71 -6.33
C TYR A 148 19.59 -4.80 -7.78
N GLY A 149 19.63 -3.72 -8.52
CA GLY A 149 19.15 -3.66 -9.90
C GLY A 149 17.63 -3.53 -10.00
N TYR A 150 16.95 -3.14 -8.95
CA TYR A 150 15.49 -2.95 -8.92
C TYR A 150 15.12 -1.50 -9.25
N ILE A 151 14.00 -1.34 -9.94
CA ILE A 151 13.34 -0.04 -10.09
C ILE A 151 12.52 0.19 -8.82
N ASN A 152 12.70 1.33 -8.17
CA ASN A 152 11.93 1.68 -6.97
C ASN A 152 10.92 2.76 -7.27
N VAL A 153 9.67 2.55 -6.85
CA VAL A 153 8.54 3.46 -7.06
C VAL A 153 7.96 3.87 -5.72
N ALA A 154 7.75 5.15 -5.54
CA ALA A 154 6.92 5.69 -4.46
C ALA A 154 5.68 6.35 -5.07
N CYS A 155 4.53 6.15 -4.45
CA CYS A 155 3.29 6.79 -4.86
C CYS A 155 2.63 7.51 -3.68
N GLY A 156 1.95 8.61 -3.97
CA GLY A 156 0.99 9.20 -3.06
C GLY A 156 -0.29 8.38 -3.01
N ASN A 157 -1.07 8.57 -1.96
CA ASN A 157 -2.43 8.10 -1.90
C ASN A 157 -3.27 9.03 -1.01
N ARG A 158 -4.52 9.20 -1.38
CA ARG A 158 -5.52 9.82 -0.51
C ARG A 158 -5.78 8.90 0.68
N GLY A 159 -6.17 9.44 1.80
CA GLY A 159 -6.46 8.69 3.01
C GLY A 159 -7.89 8.88 3.49
N LYS A 160 -8.29 8.13 4.51
CA LYS A 160 -9.64 8.15 5.10
C LYS A 160 -10.15 9.52 5.54
N GLN A 161 -9.26 10.50 5.69
CA GLN A 161 -9.59 11.85 6.13
C GLN A 161 -9.42 12.89 5.02
N SER A 162 -9.05 12.46 3.81
CA SER A 162 -8.87 13.37 2.68
C SER A 162 -10.21 13.91 2.21
N THR A 163 -10.27 15.22 2.02
CA THR A 163 -11.46 15.91 1.52
C THR A 163 -11.12 16.72 0.28
N ALA A 164 -12.11 16.91 -0.57
CA ALA A 164 -12.09 17.85 -1.68
C ALA A 164 -13.37 18.72 -1.62
N THR A 165 -13.37 19.80 -2.38
CA THR A 165 -14.51 20.71 -2.43
C THR A 165 -15.13 20.65 -3.82
N ASP A 166 -16.43 20.46 -3.89
CA ASP A 166 -17.17 20.43 -5.15
C ASP A 166 -17.36 21.84 -5.76
N GLU A 167 -17.98 21.90 -6.93
CA GLU A 167 -18.27 23.15 -7.64
C GLU A 167 -19.26 24.07 -6.91
N ASN A 168 -20.02 23.56 -5.93
CA ASN A 168 -20.90 24.33 -5.07
C ASN A 168 -20.21 24.88 -3.80
N GLY A 169 -18.98 24.47 -3.54
CA GLY A 169 -18.22 24.81 -2.36
C GLY A 169 -18.46 23.86 -1.18
N ASP A 170 -19.14 22.74 -1.40
CA ASP A 170 -19.40 21.73 -0.36
C ASP A 170 -18.20 20.76 -0.27
N GLU A 171 -17.76 20.52 0.96
CA GLU A 171 -16.69 19.56 1.24
C GLU A 171 -17.22 18.13 1.25
N TYR A 172 -16.47 17.21 0.63
CA TYR A 172 -16.77 15.79 0.63
C TYR A 172 -15.51 14.93 0.83
N TYR A 173 -15.66 13.72 1.38
CA TYR A 173 -14.56 12.77 1.50
C TYR A 173 -14.19 12.17 0.15
N THR A 174 -12.89 12.17 -0.17
CA THR A 174 -12.38 11.69 -1.46
C THR A 174 -11.35 10.57 -1.34
N GLY A 175 -10.98 10.17 -0.13
CA GLY A 175 -9.96 9.14 0.11
C GLY A 175 -10.47 7.89 0.83
N ASP A 176 -11.78 7.77 0.99
CA ASP A 176 -12.41 6.57 1.55
C ASP A 176 -12.15 5.34 0.65
N ALA A 177 -12.22 4.15 1.23
CA ALA A 177 -12.12 2.93 0.45
C ALA A 177 -13.25 2.85 -0.62
N PRO A 178 -12.95 2.48 -1.87
CA PRO A 178 -11.69 1.93 -2.35
C PRO A 178 -10.68 2.97 -2.86
N LEU A 179 -11.00 4.27 -2.87
CA LEU A 179 -10.23 5.33 -3.55
C LEU A 179 -8.77 5.42 -3.09
N CYS A 180 -8.51 5.18 -1.79
CA CYS A 180 -7.15 5.14 -1.27
C CYS A 180 -6.28 4.04 -1.92
N LEU A 181 -6.87 2.89 -2.27
CA LEU A 181 -6.18 1.82 -3.00
C LEU A 181 -6.12 2.09 -4.51
N VAL A 182 -7.15 2.72 -5.05
CA VAL A 182 -7.22 3.09 -6.47
C VAL A 182 -6.05 3.99 -6.85
N ASP A 183 -5.63 4.91 -5.99
CA ASP A 183 -4.46 5.75 -6.25
C ASP A 183 -3.18 4.92 -6.48
N GLN A 184 -3.00 3.86 -5.71
CA GLN A 184 -1.85 2.96 -5.85
C GLN A 184 -1.96 2.07 -7.10
N LYS A 185 -3.16 1.61 -7.42
CA LYS A 185 -3.44 0.86 -8.65
C LYS A 185 -3.19 1.71 -9.90
N ASN A 186 -3.61 2.97 -9.87
CA ASN A 186 -3.36 3.93 -10.92
C ASN A 186 -1.86 4.21 -11.11
N ALA A 187 -1.11 4.29 -10.01
CA ALA A 187 0.35 4.41 -10.04
C ALA A 187 1.01 3.20 -10.73
N ILE A 188 0.52 1.99 -10.47
CA ILE A 188 1.00 0.77 -11.14
C ILE A 188 0.74 0.85 -12.64
N ARG A 189 -0.47 1.21 -13.07
CA ARG A 189 -0.79 1.37 -14.50
C ARG A 189 0.08 2.44 -15.16
N PHE A 190 0.27 3.56 -14.51
CA PHE A 190 1.12 4.65 -15.00
C PHE A 190 2.57 4.19 -15.26
N VAL A 191 3.18 3.50 -14.31
CA VAL A 191 4.55 3.02 -14.44
C VAL A 191 4.65 1.95 -15.51
N LYS A 192 3.73 0.98 -15.54
CA LYS A 192 3.68 -0.05 -16.57
C LYS A 192 3.55 0.54 -17.98
N TYR A 193 2.67 1.52 -18.13
CA TYR A 193 2.50 2.21 -19.41
C TYR A 193 3.80 2.85 -19.89
N ASN A 194 4.48 3.59 -19.03
CA ASN A 194 5.73 4.24 -19.39
C ASN A 194 6.89 3.26 -19.61
N ILE A 195 6.85 2.07 -19.02
CA ILE A 195 7.76 0.97 -19.37
C ILE A 195 7.45 0.44 -20.78
N VAL A 196 6.20 0.16 -21.07
CA VAL A 196 5.75 -0.40 -22.35
C VAL A 196 6.12 0.50 -23.53
N ILE A 197 5.93 1.80 -23.39
CA ILE A 197 6.25 2.78 -24.45
C ILE A 197 7.73 3.19 -24.49
N GLY A 198 8.56 2.65 -23.60
CA GLY A 198 10.02 2.80 -23.65
C GLY A 198 10.59 3.99 -22.87
N ASN A 199 9.81 4.68 -22.07
CA ASN A 199 10.28 5.81 -21.27
C ASN A 199 11.02 5.40 -19.99
N LEU A 200 10.71 4.22 -19.44
CA LEU A 200 11.28 3.67 -18.22
C LEU A 200 11.79 2.26 -18.44
N PRO A 201 12.87 1.86 -17.75
CA PRO A 201 13.23 0.46 -17.65
C PRO A 201 12.32 -0.27 -16.65
N GLY A 202 12.29 -1.58 -16.71
CA GLY A 202 11.56 -2.44 -15.78
C GLY A 202 10.84 -3.58 -16.50
N ASN A 203 10.47 -4.59 -15.72
CA ASN A 203 9.66 -5.71 -16.18
C ASN A 203 8.23 -5.58 -15.66
N THR A 204 7.28 -5.34 -16.54
CA THR A 204 5.86 -5.16 -16.18
C THR A 204 5.23 -6.37 -15.51
N LYS A 205 5.83 -7.56 -15.64
CA LYS A 205 5.36 -8.80 -15.00
C LYS A 205 5.79 -8.94 -13.55
N TYR A 206 6.86 -8.27 -13.13
CA TYR A 206 7.45 -8.44 -11.81
C TYR A 206 7.37 -7.14 -10.99
N PHE A 207 6.16 -6.69 -10.73
CA PHE A 207 5.86 -5.65 -9.76
C PHE A 207 5.64 -6.30 -8.39
N VAL A 208 6.27 -5.74 -7.37
CA VAL A 208 6.12 -6.18 -5.97
C VAL A 208 5.67 -4.98 -5.14
N SER A 209 4.51 -5.10 -4.52
CA SER A 209 4.04 -4.09 -3.57
C SER A 209 4.68 -4.30 -2.20
N THR A 210 5.05 -3.22 -1.52
CA THR A 210 5.61 -3.30 -0.17
C THR A 210 5.16 -2.12 0.67
N GLY A 211 5.02 -2.35 1.96
CA GLY A 211 4.64 -1.33 2.93
C GLY A 211 4.59 -1.87 4.34
N GLY A 212 4.54 -0.97 5.31
CA GLY A 212 4.47 -1.30 6.74
C GLY A 212 3.18 -0.79 7.38
N SER A 213 2.68 -1.49 8.41
CA SER A 213 1.48 -1.11 9.17
C SER A 213 0.26 -0.92 8.26
N GLY A 214 -0.38 0.24 8.27
CA GLY A 214 -1.45 0.60 7.31
C GLY A 214 -0.98 0.53 5.86
N GLY A 215 0.25 0.93 5.56
CA GLY A 215 0.87 0.76 4.24
C GLY A 215 1.08 -0.72 3.89
N GLY A 216 1.36 -1.57 4.88
CA GLY A 216 1.41 -3.03 4.70
C GLY A 216 0.06 -3.62 4.34
N ALA A 217 -1.02 -3.14 4.97
CA ALA A 217 -2.38 -3.52 4.62
C ALA A 217 -2.72 -3.08 3.18
N HIS A 218 -2.37 -1.85 2.79
CA HIS A 218 -2.53 -1.38 1.41
C HIS A 218 -1.74 -2.25 0.42
N ALA A 219 -0.47 -2.56 0.69
CA ALA A 219 0.34 -3.41 -0.17
C ALA A 219 -0.30 -4.80 -0.36
N ALA A 220 -0.79 -5.41 0.73
CA ALA A 220 -1.47 -6.69 0.69
C ALA A 220 -2.80 -6.63 -0.08
N MET A 221 -3.59 -5.57 0.14
CA MET A 221 -4.86 -5.37 -0.55
C MET A 221 -4.68 -5.13 -2.05
N VAL A 222 -3.70 -4.32 -2.45
CA VAL A 222 -3.34 -4.11 -3.87
C VAL A 222 -2.99 -5.43 -4.53
N ALA A 223 -2.22 -6.28 -3.86
CA ALA A 223 -1.86 -7.60 -4.38
C ALA A 223 -3.05 -8.55 -4.47
N ALA A 224 -3.86 -8.63 -3.40
CA ALA A 224 -5.01 -9.53 -3.33
C ALA A 224 -6.13 -9.16 -4.32
N THR A 225 -6.19 -7.90 -4.71
CA THR A 225 -7.22 -7.36 -5.61
C THR A 225 -6.67 -7.00 -7.00
N SER A 226 -5.55 -7.62 -7.39
CA SER A 226 -4.98 -7.45 -8.73
C SER A 226 -6.02 -7.77 -9.80
N ASP A 227 -6.20 -6.85 -10.74
CA ASP A 227 -7.14 -6.95 -11.87
C ASP A 227 -8.60 -7.26 -11.45
N ASN A 228 -9.00 -6.84 -10.24
CA ASN A 228 -10.36 -7.00 -9.78
C ASN A 228 -11.26 -5.92 -10.39
N SER A 229 -12.26 -6.36 -11.15
CA SER A 229 -13.19 -5.49 -11.87
C SER A 229 -13.99 -4.53 -10.98
N ASP A 230 -14.11 -4.77 -9.69
CA ASP A 230 -14.78 -3.85 -8.77
C ASP A 230 -14.07 -2.50 -8.64
N TYR A 231 -12.78 -2.46 -8.95
CA TYR A 231 -11.97 -1.22 -8.93
C TYR A 231 -11.98 -0.46 -10.26
N PHE A 232 -12.26 -1.13 -11.36
CA PHE A 232 -12.17 -0.55 -12.71
C PHE A 232 -12.98 0.73 -12.92
N PRO A 233 -14.23 0.86 -12.41
CA PRO A 233 -14.98 2.10 -12.54
C PRO A 233 -14.25 3.30 -11.93
N TYR A 234 -13.63 3.12 -10.78
CA TYR A 234 -12.91 4.18 -10.06
C TYR A 234 -11.60 4.55 -10.75
N GLU A 235 -10.89 3.56 -11.30
CA GLU A 235 -9.66 3.78 -12.06
C GLU A 235 -9.94 4.54 -13.35
N ALA A 236 -10.97 4.14 -14.09
CA ALA A 236 -11.38 4.81 -15.32
C ALA A 236 -11.88 6.23 -15.08
N GLU A 237 -12.67 6.46 -14.02
CA GLU A 237 -13.16 7.79 -13.64
C GLU A 237 -12.02 8.75 -13.27
N ALA A 238 -10.99 8.26 -12.60
CA ALA A 238 -9.79 9.04 -12.30
C ALA A 238 -8.95 9.39 -13.54
N GLY A 239 -9.23 8.80 -14.68
CA GLY A 239 -8.44 8.96 -15.89
C GLY A 239 -7.13 8.19 -15.84
N ALA A 240 -7.16 6.96 -15.32
CA ALA A 240 -6.02 6.06 -15.35
C ALA A 240 -5.71 5.59 -16.78
N VAL A 241 -4.43 5.36 -17.06
CA VAL A 241 -4.00 4.87 -18.36
C VAL A 241 -4.23 3.36 -18.48
N GLY A 242 -4.64 2.91 -19.68
CA GLY A 242 -4.78 1.49 -19.99
C GLY A 242 -6.03 0.84 -19.39
N ILE A 243 -7.03 1.60 -19.00
CA ILE A 243 -8.34 1.11 -18.57
C ILE A 243 -9.44 2.05 -19.09
N TYR A 244 -10.45 1.50 -19.73
CA TYR A 244 -11.62 2.27 -20.18
C TYR A 244 -12.87 1.40 -20.26
N GLN A 245 -14.02 2.05 -20.10
CA GLN A 245 -15.32 1.39 -20.17
C GLN A 245 -15.78 1.27 -21.63
N ASN A 246 -16.30 0.10 -21.98
CA ASN A 246 -16.94 -0.16 -23.27
C ASN A 246 -18.43 0.22 -23.22
N GLU A 247 -19.05 0.35 -24.40
CA GLU A 247 -20.48 0.66 -24.54
C GLU A 247 -21.41 -0.31 -23.81
N ASP A 248 -21.01 -1.58 -23.70
CA ASP A 248 -21.78 -2.61 -22.99
C ASP A 248 -21.57 -2.60 -21.46
N GLY A 249 -20.80 -1.64 -20.96
CA GLY A 249 -20.49 -1.49 -19.55
C GLY A 249 -19.34 -2.37 -19.05
N THR A 250 -18.73 -3.19 -19.91
CA THR A 250 -17.51 -3.92 -19.58
C THR A 250 -16.29 -3.00 -19.65
N TYR A 251 -15.16 -3.47 -19.16
CA TYR A 251 -13.89 -2.71 -19.18
C TYR A 251 -12.83 -3.39 -20.02
N THR A 252 -12.01 -2.59 -20.69
CA THR A 252 -10.84 -3.03 -21.44
C THR A 252 -9.59 -2.54 -20.73
N GLU A 253 -8.64 -3.44 -20.53
CA GLU A 253 -7.36 -3.19 -19.85
C GLU A 253 -6.18 -3.15 -20.83
N THR A 254 -6.34 -2.46 -21.96
CA THR A 254 -5.28 -2.30 -22.97
C THR A 254 -5.06 -0.83 -23.28
N ILE A 255 -3.94 -0.52 -23.93
CA ILE A 255 -3.76 0.77 -24.58
C ILE A 255 -4.79 0.93 -25.73
N ALA A 256 -5.03 2.16 -26.16
CA ALA A 256 -6.04 2.47 -27.19
C ALA A 256 -5.80 1.71 -28.52
N ALA A 257 -4.54 1.39 -28.84
CA ALA A 257 -4.21 0.56 -30.00
C ALA A 257 -4.69 -0.90 -29.86
N GLY A 258 -5.06 -1.35 -28.66
CA GLY A 258 -5.66 -2.66 -28.40
C GLY A 258 -4.69 -3.83 -28.44
N ASP A 259 -3.38 -3.60 -28.50
CA ASP A 259 -2.35 -4.62 -28.67
C ASP A 259 -1.51 -4.90 -27.44
N THR A 260 -1.61 -4.07 -26.39
CA THR A 260 -0.83 -4.20 -25.18
C THR A 260 -1.69 -4.01 -23.94
N GLU A 261 -1.68 -5.02 -23.07
CA GLU A 261 -2.37 -5.01 -21.80
C GLU A 261 -1.62 -4.14 -20.79
N ILE A 262 -2.38 -3.32 -20.07
CA ILE A 262 -1.91 -2.56 -18.91
C ILE A 262 -2.75 -2.99 -17.71
N SER A 263 -2.17 -3.82 -16.84
CA SER A 263 -2.81 -4.36 -15.64
C SER A 263 -2.49 -3.52 -14.41
N ASP A 264 -3.40 -3.44 -13.45
CA ASP A 264 -3.13 -2.90 -12.12
C ASP A 264 -2.50 -3.94 -11.18
N GLY A 265 -2.29 -5.15 -11.66
CA GLY A 265 -1.86 -6.29 -10.88
C GLY A 265 -0.38 -6.25 -10.51
N VAL A 266 -0.05 -6.90 -9.39
CA VAL A 266 1.32 -7.13 -8.95
C VAL A 266 1.60 -8.63 -8.85
N TRP A 267 2.85 -9.00 -9.08
CA TRP A 267 3.31 -10.39 -9.01
C TRP A 267 3.43 -10.90 -7.57
N GLY A 268 3.76 -10.02 -6.63
CA GLY A 268 3.97 -10.37 -5.23
C GLY A 268 3.85 -9.18 -4.30
N CYS A 269 3.84 -9.48 -3.00
CA CYS A 269 3.73 -8.51 -1.94
C CYS A 269 4.69 -8.86 -0.80
N VAL A 270 5.32 -7.84 -0.23
CA VAL A 270 6.06 -7.92 1.02
C VAL A 270 5.46 -6.92 2.01
N ALA A 271 4.58 -7.40 2.88
CA ALA A 271 3.88 -6.57 3.84
C ALA A 271 4.49 -6.75 5.25
N TYR A 272 4.89 -5.64 5.86
CA TYR A 272 5.48 -5.63 7.20
C TYR A 272 4.43 -5.24 8.22
N SER A 273 4.18 -6.13 9.19
CA SER A 273 3.20 -5.89 10.27
C SER A 273 1.87 -5.35 9.74
N ALA A 274 1.39 -5.92 8.64
CA ALA A 274 0.14 -5.50 8.01
C ALA A 274 -1.03 -5.72 8.95
N ILE A 275 -1.93 -4.75 9.01
CA ILE A 275 -3.20 -4.93 9.70
C ILE A 275 -4.07 -5.88 8.89
N THR A 276 -4.54 -6.93 9.54
CA THR A 276 -5.44 -7.94 8.97
C THR A 276 -6.78 -7.91 9.70
N SER A 277 -7.79 -8.58 9.15
CA SER A 277 -9.12 -8.70 9.78
C SER A 277 -9.73 -7.35 10.16
N LEU A 278 -9.75 -6.42 9.21
CA LEU A 278 -10.19 -5.04 9.45
C LEU A 278 -11.62 -4.93 9.99
N GLN A 279 -12.48 -5.86 9.63
CA GLN A 279 -13.85 -5.88 10.12
C GLN A 279 -13.97 -6.16 11.62
N GLU A 280 -13.00 -6.87 12.21
CA GLU A 280 -12.98 -7.20 13.64
C GLU A 280 -11.99 -6.35 14.45
N ALA A 281 -11.10 -5.62 13.79
CA ALA A 281 -10.04 -4.86 14.46
C ALA A 281 -10.56 -3.81 15.43
N ASP A 282 -11.65 -3.13 15.09
CA ASP A 282 -12.27 -2.11 15.94
C ASP A 282 -12.85 -2.72 17.22
N MET A 283 -13.46 -3.91 17.13
CA MET A 283 -13.97 -4.63 18.31
C MET A 283 -12.82 -5.07 19.23
N ALA A 284 -11.75 -5.62 18.66
CA ALA A 284 -10.59 -6.06 19.40
C ALA A 284 -9.92 -4.91 20.15
N MET A 285 -9.68 -3.78 19.46
CA MET A 285 -9.10 -2.60 20.08
C MET A 285 -10.00 -2.00 21.15
N ALA A 286 -11.30 -1.89 20.90
CA ALA A 286 -12.26 -1.40 21.86
C ALA A 286 -12.29 -2.28 23.13
N PHE A 287 -12.23 -3.60 22.97
CA PHE A 287 -12.15 -4.56 24.06
C PHE A 287 -10.89 -4.36 24.90
N GLU A 288 -9.71 -4.25 24.29
CA GLU A 288 -8.45 -4.02 25.00
C GLU A 288 -8.47 -2.74 25.84
N TYR A 289 -8.92 -1.63 25.29
CA TYR A 289 -9.05 -0.37 26.04
C TYR A 289 -10.12 -0.43 27.13
N TYR A 290 -11.22 -1.15 26.89
CA TYR A 290 -12.30 -1.28 27.88
C TYR A 290 -11.93 -2.19 29.07
N LEU A 291 -10.99 -3.13 28.89
CA LEU A 291 -10.46 -3.94 29.99
C LEU A 291 -9.73 -3.11 31.05
N ASP A 292 -9.12 -2.00 30.67
CA ASP A 292 -8.46 -1.09 31.59
C ASP A 292 -9.47 -0.18 32.29
N THR A 293 -9.73 -0.45 33.57
CA THR A 293 -10.68 0.33 34.37
C THR A 293 -10.25 1.75 34.63
N ASP A 294 -8.96 2.05 34.48
CA ASP A 294 -8.36 3.35 34.67
C ASP A 294 -8.25 4.17 33.37
N TYR A 295 -8.56 3.55 32.21
CA TYR A 295 -8.52 4.25 30.93
C TYR A 295 -9.60 5.33 30.83
N GLU A 296 -9.16 6.56 30.53
CA GLU A 296 -10.04 7.70 30.36
C GLU A 296 -10.44 7.89 28.88
N PHE A 297 -11.67 7.54 28.55
CA PHE A 297 -12.22 7.81 27.22
C PHE A 297 -12.47 9.32 27.02
N ASN A 298 -12.19 9.82 25.83
CA ASN A 298 -12.35 11.24 25.51
C ASN A 298 -13.81 11.73 25.61
N THR A 299 -14.78 10.84 25.37
CA THR A 299 -16.21 11.16 25.43
C THR A 299 -17.02 9.99 25.98
N ASP A 300 -18.18 10.29 26.57
CA ASP A 300 -19.15 9.28 27.00
C ASP A 300 -19.62 8.40 25.83
N PHE A 301 -19.68 8.94 24.63
CA PHE A 301 -20.04 8.19 23.42
C PHE A 301 -18.98 7.13 23.12
N GLN A 302 -17.71 7.48 23.16
CA GLN A 302 -16.61 6.52 22.92
C GLN A 302 -16.62 5.39 23.97
N LYS A 303 -16.85 5.73 25.24
CA LYS A 303 -16.97 4.73 26.31
C LYS A 303 -18.11 3.75 26.07
N LYS A 304 -19.31 4.25 25.74
CA LYS A 304 -20.47 3.41 25.42
C LYS A 304 -20.25 2.57 24.16
N MET A 305 -19.59 3.12 23.17
CA MET A 305 -19.22 2.36 21.95
C MET A 305 -18.23 1.25 22.29
N ALA A 306 -17.22 1.51 23.12
CA ALA A 306 -16.26 0.51 23.57
C ALA A 306 -16.94 -0.61 24.38
N GLU A 307 -17.89 -0.25 25.24
CA GLU A 307 -18.71 -1.25 25.98
C GLU A 307 -19.49 -2.16 25.04
N TYR A 308 -20.18 -1.58 24.05
CA TYR A 308 -20.93 -2.32 23.05
C TYR A 308 -20.02 -3.23 22.21
N LEU A 309 -18.94 -2.70 21.66
CA LEU A 309 -18.00 -3.45 20.84
C LEU A 309 -17.26 -4.55 21.62
N SER A 310 -17.05 -4.37 22.92
CA SER A 310 -16.48 -5.41 23.78
C SER A 310 -17.40 -6.61 23.93
N GLN A 311 -18.71 -6.37 23.98
CA GLN A 311 -19.71 -7.45 24.00
C GLN A 311 -19.73 -8.20 22.66
N GLU A 312 -19.71 -7.49 21.54
CA GLU A 312 -19.62 -8.06 20.20
C GLU A 312 -18.33 -8.89 20.02
N TYR A 313 -17.23 -8.42 20.58
CA TYR A 313 -15.95 -9.14 20.52
C TYR A 313 -15.98 -10.44 21.33
N MET A 314 -16.58 -10.43 22.52
CA MET A 314 -16.79 -11.65 23.31
C MET A 314 -17.62 -12.68 22.52
N ASP A 315 -18.72 -12.25 21.93
CA ASP A 315 -19.59 -13.12 21.17
C ASP A 315 -18.85 -13.68 19.94
N TYR A 316 -18.11 -12.83 19.22
CA TYR A 316 -17.29 -13.24 18.09
C TYR A 316 -16.24 -14.30 18.46
N ILE A 317 -15.47 -14.08 19.53
CA ILE A 317 -14.45 -15.05 19.98
C ILE A 317 -15.10 -16.38 20.40
N ASN A 318 -16.20 -16.33 21.14
CA ASN A 318 -16.89 -17.54 21.61
C ASN A 318 -17.49 -18.36 20.45
N GLU A 319 -17.95 -17.70 19.39
CA GLU A 319 -18.46 -18.36 18.18
C GLU A 319 -17.36 -19.08 17.37
N GLN A 320 -16.09 -18.67 17.50
CA GLN A 320 -14.98 -19.31 16.80
C GLN A 320 -14.67 -20.72 17.31
N ASN A 321 -15.13 -21.09 18.51
CA ASN A 321 -14.86 -22.38 19.15
C ASN A 321 -13.37 -22.73 19.18
N LEU A 322 -12.55 -21.78 19.62
CA LEU A 322 -11.10 -21.91 19.68
C LEU A 322 -10.69 -22.86 20.80
N SER A 323 -9.66 -23.66 20.57
CA SER A 323 -8.98 -24.44 21.60
C SER A 323 -7.46 -24.45 21.39
N VAL A 324 -6.72 -24.65 22.45
CA VAL A 324 -5.26 -24.71 22.41
C VAL A 324 -4.73 -25.78 23.37
N SER A 325 -3.65 -26.46 22.95
CA SER A 325 -2.89 -27.34 23.84
C SER A 325 -1.94 -26.51 24.70
N GLU A 326 -2.04 -26.62 26.01
CA GLU A 326 -1.18 -25.92 26.95
C GLU A 326 0.29 -26.25 26.75
N SER A 327 0.61 -27.51 26.42
CA SER A 327 1.97 -27.93 26.12
C SER A 327 2.54 -27.28 24.86
N ALA A 328 1.70 -26.89 23.89
CA ALA A 328 2.15 -26.21 22.68
C ALA A 328 2.54 -24.75 22.92
N VAL A 329 1.88 -24.10 23.87
CA VAL A 329 2.16 -22.70 24.25
C VAL A 329 3.02 -22.57 25.51
N ASP A 330 3.25 -23.67 26.22
CA ASP A 330 3.95 -23.75 27.50
C ASP A 330 3.34 -22.84 28.58
N ILE A 331 2.02 -22.85 28.67
CA ILE A 331 1.23 -22.05 29.63
C ILE A 331 0.15 -22.91 30.26
N ASP A 332 0.07 -22.90 31.59
CA ASP A 332 -1.06 -23.44 32.37
C ASP A 332 -2.23 -22.44 32.29
N ILE A 333 -3.16 -22.68 31.38
CA ILE A 333 -4.26 -21.74 31.07
C ILE A 333 -5.41 -21.93 32.06
N ASN A 334 -5.73 -23.17 32.40
CA ASN A 334 -6.83 -23.50 33.31
C ASN A 334 -6.43 -23.41 34.80
N GLU A 335 -5.15 -23.16 35.08
CA GLU A 335 -4.58 -22.93 36.44
C GLU A 335 -4.75 -24.10 37.36
N ASP A 336 -4.66 -25.34 36.86
CA ASP A 336 -4.76 -26.56 37.65
C ASP A 336 -3.39 -27.09 38.13
N GLY A 337 -2.30 -26.50 37.66
CA GLY A 337 -0.92 -26.76 38.10
C GLY A 337 -0.13 -27.62 37.12
N ASP A 338 -0.65 -28.01 35.98
CA ASP A 338 0.11 -28.62 34.90
C ASP A 338 -0.09 -27.93 33.56
N LYS A 339 0.42 -28.50 32.45
CA LYS A 339 0.34 -27.93 31.12
C LYS A 339 0.06 -29.01 30.08
N GLU A 340 -0.71 -30.01 30.46
CA GLU A 340 -0.96 -31.17 29.62
C GLU A 340 -2.33 -31.13 28.92
N ASP A 341 -3.18 -30.19 29.29
CA ASP A 341 -4.55 -30.11 28.82
C ASP A 341 -4.71 -29.45 27.44
N VAL A 342 -5.83 -29.77 26.82
CA VAL A 342 -6.39 -28.99 25.70
C VAL A 342 -7.54 -28.16 26.26
N VAL A 343 -7.37 -26.84 26.22
CA VAL A 343 -8.28 -25.91 26.84
C VAL A 343 -9.08 -25.17 25.77
N ASP A 344 -10.41 -25.14 25.95
CA ASP A 344 -11.30 -24.30 25.13
C ASP A 344 -11.11 -22.83 25.55
N LEU A 345 -10.95 -21.96 24.56
CA LEU A 345 -10.75 -20.53 24.76
C LEU A 345 -12.09 -19.80 24.66
N THR A 346 -12.53 -19.23 25.78
CA THR A 346 -13.76 -18.45 25.86
C THR A 346 -13.54 -17.16 26.62
N ILE A 347 -14.34 -16.15 26.29
CA ILE A 347 -14.46 -14.91 27.06
C ILE A 347 -15.74 -15.02 27.89
N GLU A 348 -15.65 -14.75 29.19
CA GLU A 348 -16.76 -14.73 30.14
C GLU A 348 -17.07 -13.28 30.55
N TYR A 349 -18.32 -13.00 30.88
CA TYR A 349 -18.73 -11.73 31.43
C TYR A 349 -19.42 -11.90 32.79
N ASP A 350 -18.78 -11.37 33.82
CA ASP A 350 -19.29 -11.34 35.19
C ASP A 350 -18.65 -10.15 35.94
N THR A 351 -19.44 -9.13 36.22
CA THR A 351 -18.96 -7.87 36.81
C THR A 351 -18.53 -8.00 38.27
N GLU A 352 -18.97 -9.05 38.98
CA GLU A 352 -18.54 -9.33 40.37
C GLU A 352 -17.24 -10.12 40.36
N LYS A 353 -17.16 -11.14 39.52
CA LYS A 353 -15.96 -12.02 39.43
C LYS A 353 -14.77 -11.32 38.78
N TYR A 354 -15.01 -10.49 37.77
CA TYR A 354 -13.98 -9.82 36.96
C TYR A 354 -14.06 -8.30 37.07
N ALA A 355 -14.15 -7.79 38.31
CA ALA A 355 -14.30 -6.34 38.57
C ALA A 355 -13.13 -5.52 38.04
N ASP A 356 -11.91 -6.08 38.10
CA ASP A 356 -10.67 -5.40 37.69
C ASP A 356 -10.51 -5.26 36.15
N THR A 357 -11.38 -5.90 35.39
CA THR A 357 -11.37 -5.89 33.91
C THR A 357 -12.75 -5.55 33.35
N ASN A 358 -13.48 -4.70 34.03
CA ASN A 358 -14.83 -4.28 33.63
C ASN A 358 -15.80 -5.45 33.34
N GLY A 359 -15.64 -6.56 34.05
CA GLY A 359 -16.52 -7.72 33.97
C GLY A 359 -16.07 -8.80 32.98
N TYR A 360 -14.96 -8.65 32.27
CA TYR A 360 -14.49 -9.65 31.32
C TYR A 360 -13.36 -10.53 31.89
N GLY A 361 -13.44 -11.81 31.61
CA GLY A 361 -12.45 -12.83 32.00
C GLY A 361 -12.56 -14.06 31.13
N GLY A 362 -12.10 -15.20 31.64
CA GLY A 362 -12.14 -16.49 30.94
C GLY A 362 -10.79 -16.92 30.39
N THR A 363 -10.78 -18.12 29.81
CA THR A 363 -9.55 -18.79 29.36
C THR A 363 -8.83 -18.08 28.21
N TYR A 364 -9.58 -17.43 27.31
CA TYR A 364 -9.01 -16.61 26.25
C TYR A 364 -8.16 -15.47 26.82
N LEU A 365 -8.71 -14.73 27.77
CA LEU A 365 -8.02 -13.61 28.39
C LEU A 365 -6.84 -14.08 29.25
N THR A 366 -6.99 -15.21 29.95
CA THR A 366 -5.90 -15.82 30.70
C THR A 366 -4.71 -16.18 29.81
N LEU A 367 -4.95 -16.83 28.67
CA LEU A 367 -3.90 -17.14 27.69
C LEU A 367 -3.24 -15.85 27.18
N TYR A 368 -4.03 -14.87 26.76
CA TYR A 368 -3.54 -13.60 26.21
C TYR A 368 -2.60 -12.87 27.19
N LEU A 369 -3.03 -12.74 28.46
CA LEU A 369 -2.23 -12.05 29.48
C LEU A 369 -0.98 -12.83 29.88
N LYS A 370 -1.06 -14.15 30.01
CA LYS A 370 0.09 -15.00 30.34
C LYS A 370 1.11 -15.03 29.19
N GLU A 371 0.67 -15.07 27.95
CA GLU A 371 1.57 -15.00 26.79
C GLU A 371 2.24 -13.62 26.69
N PHE A 372 1.50 -12.55 26.95
CA PHE A 372 2.08 -11.20 27.02
C PHE A 372 3.14 -11.11 28.13
N GLN A 373 2.84 -11.60 29.34
CA GLN A 373 3.78 -11.62 30.45
C GLN A 373 5.05 -12.43 30.11
N LYS A 374 4.89 -13.62 29.56
CA LYS A 374 6.00 -14.49 29.15
C LYS A 374 6.90 -13.82 28.10
N ASN A 375 6.32 -13.15 27.13
CA ASN A 375 7.08 -12.40 26.12
C ASN A 375 7.79 -11.19 26.74
N LEU A 376 7.15 -10.48 27.67
CA LEU A 376 7.75 -9.36 28.38
C LEU A 376 8.94 -9.82 29.24
N GLU A 377 8.81 -10.92 29.98
CA GLU A 377 9.87 -11.51 30.79
C GLU A 377 11.08 -11.89 29.91
N TRP A 378 10.82 -12.59 28.79
CA TRP A 378 11.85 -12.94 27.82
C TRP A 378 12.57 -11.69 27.27
N TYR A 379 11.79 -10.67 26.91
CA TYR A 379 12.32 -9.43 26.38
C TYR A 379 13.21 -8.71 27.40
N LEU A 380 12.78 -8.61 28.66
CA LEU A 380 13.55 -8.00 29.74
C LEU A 380 14.84 -8.78 30.07
N GLU A 381 14.80 -10.11 29.99
CA GLU A 381 15.97 -10.97 30.20
C GLU A 381 17.01 -10.87 29.07
N ASN A 382 16.59 -10.57 27.86
CA ASN A 382 17.43 -10.54 26.67
C ASN A 382 17.77 -9.13 26.18
N LEU A 383 17.29 -8.08 26.84
CA LEU A 383 17.68 -6.71 26.55
C LEU A 383 19.11 -6.42 26.96
N ASP A 384 19.83 -5.77 26.03
CA ASP A 384 21.19 -5.26 26.32
C ASP A 384 21.01 -3.84 26.91
N TYR A 385 21.09 -3.75 28.24
CA TYR A 385 20.94 -2.48 28.94
C TYR A 385 22.24 -1.67 28.89
N ALA A 386 22.14 -0.38 28.64
CA ALA A 386 23.22 0.55 28.89
C ALA A 386 23.49 0.65 30.40
N ASP A 387 24.77 0.80 30.78
CA ASP A 387 25.17 0.96 32.18
C ASP A 387 24.38 2.11 32.85
N GLY A 388 23.74 1.81 33.97
CA GLY A 388 22.97 2.76 34.76
C GLY A 388 21.49 2.90 34.34
N TRP A 389 21.04 2.13 33.38
CA TRP A 389 19.61 2.07 33.06
C TRP A 389 18.88 1.16 34.07
N THR A 390 17.67 1.62 34.44
CA THR A 390 16.75 0.82 35.24
C THR A 390 15.33 1.05 34.73
N TRP A 391 14.52 0.01 34.67
CA TRP A 391 13.13 0.05 34.25
C TRP A 391 12.16 0.12 35.43
N PHE A 392 12.66 -0.23 36.63
CA PHE A 392 11.87 -0.30 37.84
C PHE A 392 12.61 0.40 38.99
N ASP A 393 11.83 1.00 39.90
CA ASP A 393 12.33 1.55 41.13
C ASP A 393 12.72 0.43 42.13
N SER A 394 13.21 0.81 43.33
CA SER A 394 13.59 -0.14 44.38
C SER A 394 12.42 -0.98 44.92
N ASP A 395 11.19 -0.53 44.69
CA ASP A 395 9.96 -1.17 45.16
C ASP A 395 9.31 -2.02 44.06
N GLY A 396 9.95 -2.06 42.87
CA GLY A 396 9.49 -2.86 41.72
C GLY A 396 8.42 -2.17 40.83
N ASN A 397 8.20 -0.87 40.99
CA ASN A 397 7.30 -0.13 40.13
C ASN A 397 8.03 0.33 38.86
N ALA A 398 7.34 0.34 37.73
CA ALA A 398 7.88 0.89 36.49
C ALA A 398 8.20 2.39 36.64
N LEU A 399 9.34 2.79 36.08
CA LEU A 399 9.80 4.19 36.06
C LEU A 399 9.17 4.99 34.94
#